data_2cff6d3e94481a41a6f6bab82bf0ce93
#
_entry.id   2cff6d3e94481a41a6f6bab82bf0ce93
#
_cell.length_a   1.000
_cell.length_b   1.000
_cell.length_c   1.000
_cell.angle_alpha   90.00
_cell.angle_beta   90.00
_cell.angle_gamma   90.00
#
_symmetry.space_group_name_H-M   'P 1'
#
loop_
_entity.id
_entity.type
_entity.pdbx_description
1 polymer ?
#
loop_
_entity_poly.entity_id
_entity_poly.type
_entity_poly.pdbx_seq_one_letter_code
_entity_poly.pdbx_strand_id
1 'polypeptide(L)'
;SQRSPFNKRNQPQTQEEKKASSAGMTRKSPTKAKPVREAAGSVRVVAKKKNPDGSTSTVGMTKEEKKEVRRAEREEEDVFNTLTNAMLKRDELYTSRRRIWWVFLALGLVFVVASFASGYIGASDGSNMYDLSTTGGILSVVSLVLAYVFIITSLVYEWMKIRPLRNETQNRIAGLSPKKRRATLAELYEEDERKRVEKKSGK
;
A
#
# COMPACT_ATOMS: atom_id res chain seq x y z
N SER A 1 -34.03 3.64 -4.15
CA SER A 1 -35.02 4.52 -3.59
C SER A 1 -35.58 3.91 -2.29
N GLN A 2 -35.44 4.64 -1.20
CA GLN A 2 -35.84 4.20 0.16
C GLN A 2 -37.35 4.08 0.37
N ARG A 3 -38.17 4.50 -0.58
CA ARG A 3 -39.62 4.53 -0.48
C ARG A 3 -40.36 3.48 -1.35
N SER A 4 -39.63 2.50 -1.88
CA SER A 4 -40.25 1.44 -2.67
C SER A 4 -41.18 0.56 -1.80
N PRO A 5 -42.41 0.27 -2.22
CA PRO A 5 -43.33 -0.63 -1.49
C PRO A 5 -42.81 -2.08 -1.39
N PHE A 6 -41.85 -2.44 -2.25
CA PHE A 6 -41.20 -3.76 -2.21
C PHE A 6 -40.02 -3.84 -1.21
N ASN A 7 -39.66 -2.73 -0.54
CA ASN A 7 -38.61 -2.77 0.47
C ASN A 7 -39.19 -3.37 1.77
N LYS A 8 -38.63 -4.49 2.19
CA LYS A 8 -39.07 -5.24 3.40
C LYS A 8 -39.12 -4.38 4.67
N ARG A 9 -38.39 -3.27 4.73
CA ARG A 9 -38.37 -2.31 5.84
C ARG A 9 -39.61 -1.39 5.87
N ASN A 10 -40.33 -1.23 4.73
CA ASN A 10 -41.47 -0.34 4.59
C ASN A 10 -42.80 -1.10 4.61
N GLN A 11 -42.78 -2.42 4.73
CA GLN A 11 -44.00 -3.21 4.86
C GLN A 11 -44.51 -3.16 6.31
N PRO A 12 -45.81 -2.98 6.53
CA PRO A 12 -46.38 -3.02 7.87
C PRO A 12 -46.20 -4.45 8.43
N GLN A 13 -45.37 -4.60 9.42
CA GLN A 13 -45.17 -5.88 10.10
C GLN A 13 -46.32 -6.17 11.03
N THR A 14 -46.87 -7.36 10.93
CA THR A 14 -47.85 -7.87 11.88
C THR A 14 -47.26 -7.98 13.30
N GLN A 15 -48.10 -7.91 14.34
CA GLN A 15 -47.59 -7.97 15.73
C GLN A 15 -46.81 -9.25 16.04
N GLU A 16 -47.13 -10.35 15.34
CA GLU A 16 -46.39 -11.62 15.47
C GLU A 16 -45.00 -11.56 14.85
N GLU A 17 -44.84 -10.94 13.68
CA GLU A 17 -43.53 -10.72 13.06
C GLU A 17 -42.66 -9.78 13.88
N LYS A 18 -43.24 -8.76 14.53
CA LYS A 18 -42.49 -7.90 15.46
C LYS A 18 -42.01 -8.65 16.68
N LYS A 19 -42.74 -9.63 17.19
CA LYS A 19 -42.31 -10.50 18.29
C LYS A 19 -41.20 -11.45 17.85
N ALA A 20 -41.26 -12.02 16.66
CA ALA A 20 -40.26 -12.91 16.11
C ALA A 20 -38.96 -12.17 15.77
N SER A 21 -39.03 -10.96 15.20
CA SER A 21 -37.85 -10.18 14.85
C SER A 21 -37.10 -9.59 16.06
N SER A 22 -37.79 -9.43 17.19
CA SER A 22 -37.19 -8.98 18.45
C SER A 22 -36.55 -10.09 19.28
N ALA A 23 -36.68 -11.35 18.86
CA ALA A 23 -36.15 -12.51 19.60
C ALA A 23 -34.60 -12.55 19.65
N GLY A 24 -33.91 -11.80 18.77
CA GLY A 24 -32.44 -11.67 18.79
C GLY A 24 -31.90 -10.59 19.73
N MET A 25 -32.72 -9.65 20.17
CA MET A 25 -32.36 -8.62 21.16
C MET A 25 -33.16 -8.81 22.43
N THR A 26 -32.86 -9.82 23.21
CA THR A 26 -33.38 -9.94 24.56
C THR A 26 -32.85 -8.80 25.41
N ARG A 27 -33.60 -7.68 25.47
CA ARG A 27 -33.46 -6.74 26.56
C ARG A 27 -33.74 -7.51 27.82
N LYS A 28 -32.70 -7.81 28.59
CA LYS A 28 -32.86 -8.41 29.92
C LYS A 28 -33.84 -7.54 30.71
N SER A 29 -34.91 -8.13 31.22
CA SER A 29 -35.86 -7.39 32.05
C SER A 29 -35.07 -6.74 33.21
N PRO A 30 -35.49 -5.58 33.73
CA PRO A 30 -34.83 -4.91 34.85
C PRO A 30 -34.61 -5.81 36.04
N THR A 31 -35.49 -6.79 36.25
CA THR A 31 -35.41 -7.80 37.35
C THR A 31 -34.27 -8.81 37.14
N LYS A 32 -33.80 -9.00 35.89
CA LYS A 32 -32.66 -9.90 35.57
C LYS A 32 -31.36 -9.13 35.25
N ALA A 33 -31.39 -7.80 35.30
CA ALA A 33 -30.20 -7.00 35.15
C ALA A 33 -29.32 -7.17 36.38
N LYS A 34 -28.08 -7.61 36.20
CA LYS A 34 -27.10 -7.66 37.28
C LYS A 34 -26.84 -6.24 37.80
N PRO A 35 -26.72 -6.06 39.14
CA PRO A 35 -26.30 -4.79 39.71
C PRO A 35 -25.02 -4.29 39.05
N VAL A 36 -24.88 -2.97 38.88
CA VAL A 36 -23.71 -2.34 38.18
C VAL A 36 -22.39 -2.85 38.75
N ARG A 37 -22.33 -3.13 40.05
CA ARG A 37 -21.14 -3.66 40.76
C ARG A 37 -20.76 -5.08 40.32
N GLU A 38 -21.74 -5.95 40.05
CA GLU A 38 -21.49 -7.30 39.52
C GLU A 38 -21.20 -7.28 38.02
N ALA A 39 -21.79 -6.35 37.28
CA ALA A 39 -21.50 -6.16 35.84
C ALA A 39 -20.05 -5.69 35.63
N ALA A 40 -19.54 -4.84 36.51
CA ALA A 40 -18.14 -4.40 36.45
C ALA A 40 -17.15 -5.53 36.71
N GLY A 41 -17.49 -6.47 37.64
CA GLY A 41 -16.67 -7.66 37.90
C GLY A 41 -16.70 -8.70 36.78
N SER A 42 -17.67 -8.64 35.87
CA SER A 42 -17.77 -9.56 34.75
C SER A 42 -17.10 -9.04 33.44
N VAL A 43 -16.50 -7.85 33.48
CA VAL A 43 -15.64 -7.40 32.42
C VAL A 43 -14.40 -8.26 32.38
N ARG A 44 -14.44 -9.34 31.63
CA ARG A 44 -13.24 -10.09 31.28
C ARG A 44 -12.28 -9.13 30.62
N VAL A 45 -11.18 -8.85 31.29
CA VAL A 45 -9.99 -8.32 30.63
C VAL A 45 -9.57 -9.39 29.62
N VAL A 46 -10.02 -9.26 28.40
CA VAL A 46 -9.60 -10.14 27.32
C VAL A 46 -8.12 -9.88 27.15
N ALA A 47 -7.30 -10.81 27.62
CA ALA A 47 -5.88 -10.78 27.35
C ALA A 47 -5.69 -10.51 25.85
N LYS A 48 -4.83 -9.55 25.52
CA LYS A 48 -4.54 -9.17 24.14
C LYS A 48 -4.16 -10.42 23.33
N LYS A 49 -5.14 -11.05 22.68
CA LYS A 49 -4.88 -12.15 21.75
C LYS A 49 -4.23 -11.55 20.53
N LYS A 50 -2.99 -11.93 20.26
CA LYS A 50 -2.37 -11.66 18.96
C LYS A 50 -3.09 -12.52 17.93
N ASN A 51 -3.51 -11.88 16.83
CA ASN A 51 -4.00 -12.59 15.66
C ASN A 51 -2.85 -13.43 15.04
N PRO A 52 -3.15 -14.47 14.24
CA PRO A 52 -2.12 -15.29 13.57
C PRO A 52 -1.17 -14.48 12.68
N ASP A 53 -1.60 -13.33 12.17
CA ASP A 53 -0.82 -12.36 11.38
C ASP A 53 0.03 -11.39 12.22
N GLY A 54 0.07 -11.58 13.56
CA GLY A 54 0.88 -10.77 14.47
C GLY A 54 0.25 -9.46 14.94
N SER A 55 -0.90 -9.07 14.37
CA SER A 55 -1.62 -7.86 14.78
C SER A 55 -2.29 -8.04 16.14
N THR A 56 -2.41 -6.98 16.93
CA THR A 56 -3.11 -7.00 18.21
C THR A 56 -4.62 -6.96 18.00
N SER A 57 -5.34 -7.94 18.58
CA SER A 57 -6.81 -7.93 18.56
C SER A 57 -7.34 -6.66 19.24
N THR A 58 -8.09 -5.86 18.49
CA THR A 58 -8.70 -4.61 18.97
C THR A 58 -10.09 -4.79 19.59
N VAL A 59 -10.51 -6.05 19.79
CA VAL A 59 -11.81 -6.36 20.39
C VAL A 59 -11.79 -6.01 21.87
N GLY A 60 -12.68 -5.12 22.29
CA GLY A 60 -12.81 -4.68 23.70
C GLY A 60 -11.98 -3.46 24.09
N MET A 61 -11.18 -2.89 23.17
CA MET A 61 -10.41 -1.66 23.42
C MET A 61 -11.28 -0.40 23.26
N THR A 62 -10.96 0.63 24.03
CA THR A 62 -11.53 1.98 23.86
C THR A 62 -11.09 2.60 22.53
N LYS A 63 -11.76 3.68 22.09
CA LYS A 63 -11.37 4.40 20.86
C LYS A 63 -9.96 4.96 20.95
N GLU A 64 -9.54 5.41 22.11
CA GLU A 64 -8.21 5.97 22.38
C GLU A 64 -7.13 4.91 22.32
N GLU A 65 -7.31 3.80 23.03
CA GLU A 65 -6.41 2.66 22.96
C GLU A 65 -6.24 2.11 21.54
N LYS A 66 -7.33 2.03 20.76
CA LYS A 66 -7.25 1.63 19.35
C LYS A 66 -6.40 2.60 18.52
N LYS A 67 -6.49 3.89 18.82
CA LYS A 67 -5.71 4.92 18.13
C LYS A 67 -4.23 4.81 18.47
N GLU A 68 -3.90 4.54 19.73
CA GLU A 68 -2.52 4.34 20.18
C GLU A 68 -1.89 3.09 19.58
N VAL A 69 -2.62 1.97 19.59
CA VAL A 69 -2.14 0.73 18.95
C VAL A 69 -1.88 0.93 17.46
N ARG A 70 -2.80 1.57 16.74
CA ARG A 70 -2.60 1.88 15.31
C ARG A 70 -1.44 2.85 15.06
N ARG A 71 -1.16 3.77 15.99
CA ARG A 71 0.01 4.64 15.88
C ARG A 71 1.29 3.85 16.07
N ALA A 72 1.36 3.01 17.09
CA ALA A 72 2.51 2.16 17.35
C ALA A 72 2.77 1.19 16.19
N GLU A 73 1.73 0.58 15.63
CA GLU A 73 1.83 -0.28 14.43
C GLU A 73 2.38 0.48 13.22
N ARG A 74 1.88 1.69 12.95
CA ARG A 74 2.40 2.54 11.85
C ARG A 74 3.84 2.95 12.07
N GLU A 75 4.21 3.34 13.29
CA GLU A 75 5.60 3.68 13.62
C GLU A 75 6.54 2.47 13.41
N GLU A 76 6.11 1.26 13.75
CA GLU A 76 6.89 0.05 13.47
C GLU A 76 6.98 -0.25 11.97
N GLU A 77 5.89 -0.07 11.22
CA GLU A 77 5.88 -0.19 9.76
C GLU A 77 6.77 0.88 9.10
N ASP A 78 6.72 2.12 9.56
CA ASP A 78 7.56 3.20 9.06
C ASP A 78 9.04 2.93 9.30
N VAL A 79 9.40 2.46 10.50
CA VAL A 79 10.78 2.04 10.82
C VAL A 79 11.21 0.88 9.93
N PHE A 80 10.35 -0.12 9.73
CA PHE A 80 10.62 -1.25 8.85
C PHE A 80 10.86 -0.82 7.40
N ASN A 81 9.97 0.02 6.86
CA ASN A 81 10.07 0.51 5.49
C ASN A 81 11.29 1.42 5.29
N THR A 82 11.57 2.29 6.27
CA THR A 82 12.72 3.19 6.22
C THR A 82 14.04 2.42 6.28
N LEU A 83 14.14 1.43 7.16
CA LEU A 83 15.30 0.55 7.26
C LEU A 83 15.51 -0.27 5.98
N THR A 84 14.40 -0.82 5.41
CA THR A 84 14.45 -1.54 4.13
C THR A 84 15.01 -0.65 3.03
N ASN A 85 14.50 0.56 2.90
CA ASN A 85 14.95 1.51 1.88
C ASN A 85 16.41 1.96 2.10
N ALA A 86 16.83 2.14 3.36
CA ALA A 86 18.21 2.51 3.68
C ALA A 86 19.19 1.38 3.31
N MET A 87 18.87 0.13 3.65
CA MET A 87 19.67 -1.02 3.27
C MET A 87 19.74 -1.23 1.76
N LEU A 88 18.59 -1.14 1.07
CA LEU A 88 18.55 -1.28 -0.40
C LEU A 88 19.38 -0.20 -1.11
N LYS A 89 19.39 1.03 -0.60
CA LYS A 89 20.21 2.10 -1.18
C LYS A 89 21.72 1.84 -1.08
N ARG A 90 22.16 1.06 -0.10
CA ARG A 90 23.56 0.68 0.10
C ARG A 90 23.99 -0.54 -0.72
N ASP A 91 23.00 -1.33 -1.16
CA ASP A 91 23.28 -2.49 -2.01
C ASP A 91 23.59 -2.03 -3.44
N GLU A 92 24.83 -2.27 -3.87
CA GLU A 92 25.32 -1.92 -5.21
C GLU A 92 24.54 -2.67 -6.30
N LEU A 93 24.18 -3.92 -6.04
CA LEU A 93 23.40 -4.72 -6.99
C LEU A 93 22.00 -4.12 -7.20
N TYR A 94 21.35 -3.68 -6.13
CA TYR A 94 20.05 -3.03 -6.20
C TYR A 94 20.14 -1.70 -6.94
N THR A 95 21.12 -0.87 -6.61
CA THR A 95 21.28 0.45 -7.22
C THR A 95 21.60 0.36 -8.71
N SER A 96 22.47 -0.58 -9.12
CA SER A 96 22.77 -0.84 -10.54
C SER A 96 21.54 -1.32 -11.31
N ARG A 97 20.82 -2.30 -10.78
CA ARG A 97 19.60 -2.82 -11.42
C ARG A 97 18.51 -1.78 -11.50
N ARG A 98 18.38 -0.92 -10.49
CA ARG A 98 17.43 0.17 -10.49
C ARG A 98 17.77 1.24 -11.53
N ARG A 99 19.07 1.51 -11.79
CA ARG A 99 19.49 2.39 -12.89
C ARG A 99 19.08 1.85 -14.25
N ILE A 100 19.32 0.55 -14.50
CA ILE A 100 18.92 -0.12 -15.74
C ILE A 100 17.41 -0.02 -15.94
N TRP A 101 16.62 -0.26 -14.88
CA TRP A 101 15.17 -0.14 -14.91
C TRP A 101 14.72 1.29 -15.29
N TRP A 102 15.36 2.31 -14.70
CA TRP A 102 15.08 3.70 -15.06
C TRP A 102 15.41 4.03 -16.52
N VAL A 103 16.48 3.45 -17.07
CA VAL A 103 16.83 3.62 -18.49
C VAL A 103 15.74 3.05 -19.39
N PHE A 104 15.25 1.85 -19.14
CA PHE A 104 14.15 1.28 -19.92
C PHE A 104 12.87 2.11 -19.84
N LEU A 105 12.53 2.58 -18.66
CA LEU A 105 11.35 3.41 -18.44
C LEU A 105 11.48 4.77 -19.14
N ALA A 106 12.67 5.40 -19.06
CA ALA A 106 12.93 6.66 -19.73
C ALA A 106 12.90 6.51 -21.27
N LEU A 107 13.47 5.42 -21.82
CA LEU A 107 13.37 5.11 -23.24
C LEU A 107 11.91 4.94 -23.69
N GLY A 108 11.12 4.19 -22.92
CA GLY A 108 9.69 4.04 -23.19
C GLY A 108 8.98 5.39 -23.25
N LEU A 109 9.25 6.27 -22.29
CA LEU A 109 8.67 7.63 -22.28
C LEU A 109 9.09 8.47 -23.50
N VAL A 110 10.37 8.41 -23.88
CA VAL A 110 10.88 9.11 -25.07
C VAL A 110 10.14 8.64 -26.33
N PHE A 111 9.91 7.33 -26.48
CA PHE A 111 9.15 6.81 -27.63
C PHE A 111 7.68 7.21 -27.60
N VAL A 112 7.06 7.34 -26.42
CA VAL A 112 5.70 7.90 -26.30
C VAL A 112 5.67 9.34 -26.83
N VAL A 113 6.61 10.18 -26.38
CA VAL A 113 6.69 11.58 -26.83
C VAL A 113 6.97 11.65 -28.34
N ALA A 114 7.87 10.81 -28.86
CA ALA A 114 8.17 10.73 -30.28
C ALA A 114 6.95 10.30 -31.10
N SER A 115 6.13 9.37 -30.60
CA SER A 115 4.89 8.96 -31.25
C SER A 115 3.91 10.13 -31.37
N PHE A 116 3.71 10.89 -30.31
CA PHE A 116 2.83 12.06 -30.35
C PHE A 116 3.38 13.15 -31.28
N ALA A 117 4.69 13.43 -31.21
CA ALA A 117 5.33 14.45 -32.06
C ALA A 117 5.23 14.10 -33.55
N SER A 118 5.54 12.84 -33.91
CA SER A 118 5.46 12.40 -35.33
C SER A 118 4.03 12.35 -35.84
N GLY A 119 3.08 11.93 -35.00
CA GLY A 119 1.65 11.96 -35.33
C GLY A 119 1.12 13.37 -35.52
N TYR A 120 1.52 14.33 -34.68
CA TYR A 120 1.11 15.72 -34.78
C TYR A 120 1.66 16.38 -36.03
N ILE A 121 2.93 16.16 -36.40
CA ILE A 121 3.56 16.67 -37.60
C ILE A 121 2.90 16.04 -38.84
N GLY A 122 2.60 14.74 -38.82
CA GLY A 122 1.95 14.04 -39.91
C GLY A 122 0.48 14.42 -40.14
N ALA A 123 -0.20 14.88 -39.10
CA ALA A 123 -1.60 15.30 -39.15
C ALA A 123 -1.81 16.75 -39.62
N SER A 124 -0.74 17.50 -39.92
CA SER A 124 -0.82 18.89 -40.37
C SER A 124 -1.64 19.09 -41.68
N ASP A 125 -1.78 18.01 -42.47
CA ASP A 125 -2.55 17.99 -43.71
C ASP A 125 -4.00 17.51 -43.54
N GLY A 126 -4.54 17.50 -42.33
CA GLY A 126 -5.92 17.04 -42.04
C GLY A 126 -6.10 15.51 -42.01
N SER A 127 -5.01 14.75 -42.13
CA SER A 127 -5.01 13.29 -41.97
C SER A 127 -5.11 12.87 -40.51
N ASN A 128 -5.59 11.64 -40.22
CA ASN A 128 -5.61 11.10 -38.88
C ASN A 128 -4.18 10.89 -38.37
N MET A 129 -3.94 11.19 -37.06
CA MET A 129 -2.65 11.07 -36.39
C MET A 129 -1.98 9.68 -36.52
N TYR A 130 -2.75 8.65 -36.78
CA TYR A 130 -2.30 7.24 -36.92
C TYR A 130 -2.61 6.68 -38.32
N ASP A 131 -2.70 7.52 -39.33
CA ASP A 131 -2.96 7.08 -40.69
C ASP A 131 -1.71 6.38 -41.26
N LEU A 132 -1.84 5.08 -41.49
CA LEU A 132 -0.76 4.24 -42.04
C LEU A 132 -0.42 4.56 -43.52
N SER A 133 -1.20 5.42 -44.19
CA SER A 133 -0.89 5.91 -45.55
C SER A 133 0.17 7.00 -45.54
N THR A 134 0.40 7.65 -44.38
CA THR A 134 1.38 8.73 -44.24
C THR A 134 2.63 8.24 -43.51
N THR A 135 3.79 8.75 -43.91
CA THR A 135 5.07 8.41 -43.24
C THR A 135 5.05 8.81 -41.74
N GLY A 136 4.41 9.92 -41.39
CA GLY A 136 4.25 10.39 -40.02
C GLY A 136 3.38 9.43 -39.17
N GLY A 137 2.29 8.94 -39.74
CA GLY A 137 1.42 7.97 -39.07
C GLY A 137 2.10 6.63 -38.86
N ILE A 138 2.84 6.10 -39.86
CA ILE A 138 3.63 4.87 -39.69
C ILE A 138 4.66 5.04 -38.56
N LEU A 139 5.41 6.16 -38.57
CA LEU A 139 6.42 6.43 -37.56
C LEU A 139 5.80 6.55 -36.15
N SER A 140 4.62 7.19 -36.08
CA SER A 140 3.86 7.29 -34.79
C SER A 140 3.47 5.93 -34.25
N VAL A 141 2.90 5.05 -35.08
CA VAL A 141 2.49 3.70 -34.68
C VAL A 141 3.69 2.85 -34.29
N VAL A 142 4.78 2.86 -35.05
CA VAL A 142 6.00 2.13 -34.72
C VAL A 142 6.61 2.60 -33.42
N SER A 143 6.69 3.93 -33.22
CA SER A 143 7.18 4.50 -31.94
C SER A 143 6.30 4.10 -30.77
N LEU A 144 4.98 4.07 -30.95
CA LEU A 144 4.05 3.65 -29.89
C LEU A 144 4.26 2.17 -29.52
N VAL A 145 4.40 1.28 -30.51
CA VAL A 145 4.69 -0.14 -30.26
C VAL A 145 6.00 -0.32 -29.50
N LEU A 146 7.06 0.39 -29.92
CA LEU A 146 8.34 0.37 -29.22
C LEU A 146 8.21 0.88 -27.78
N ALA A 147 7.44 1.94 -27.55
CA ALA A 147 7.16 2.45 -26.22
C ALA A 147 6.56 1.36 -25.31
N TYR A 148 5.53 0.64 -25.78
CA TYR A 148 4.91 -0.46 -25.04
C TYR A 148 5.90 -1.59 -24.75
N VAL A 149 6.74 -1.96 -25.72
CA VAL A 149 7.76 -3.00 -25.53
C VAL A 149 8.73 -2.60 -24.41
N PHE A 150 9.22 -1.36 -24.41
CA PHE A 150 10.13 -0.89 -23.34
C PHE A 150 9.47 -0.80 -21.98
N ILE A 151 8.22 -0.34 -21.90
CA ILE A 151 7.46 -0.28 -20.64
C ILE A 151 7.23 -1.69 -20.08
N ILE A 152 6.77 -2.63 -20.91
CA ILE A 152 6.55 -4.01 -20.49
C ILE A 152 7.86 -4.66 -20.05
N THR A 153 8.95 -4.45 -20.82
CA THR A 153 10.29 -4.95 -20.44
C THR A 153 10.73 -4.39 -19.09
N SER A 154 10.49 -3.11 -18.83
CA SER A 154 10.78 -2.47 -17.55
C SER A 154 10.03 -3.15 -16.40
N LEU A 155 8.72 -3.43 -16.56
CA LEU A 155 7.91 -4.11 -15.54
C LEU A 155 8.36 -5.55 -15.29
N VAL A 156 8.64 -6.30 -16.37
CA VAL A 156 9.16 -7.68 -16.26
C VAL A 156 10.53 -7.69 -15.56
N TYR A 157 11.40 -6.74 -15.92
CA TYR A 157 12.72 -6.60 -15.29
C TYR A 157 12.61 -6.27 -13.79
N GLU A 158 11.67 -5.39 -13.40
CA GLU A 158 11.39 -5.08 -12.00
C GLU A 158 10.97 -6.37 -11.25
N TRP A 159 10.02 -7.10 -11.83
CA TRP A 159 9.49 -8.30 -11.21
C TRP A 159 10.53 -9.41 -11.04
N MET A 160 11.38 -9.62 -12.06
CA MET A 160 12.37 -10.70 -12.04
C MET A 160 13.66 -10.37 -11.30
N LYS A 161 14.10 -9.10 -11.31
CA LYS A 161 15.44 -8.71 -10.83
C LYS A 161 15.43 -7.82 -9.60
N ILE A 162 14.43 -6.94 -9.45
CA ILE A 162 14.36 -5.97 -8.35
C ILE A 162 13.57 -6.53 -7.16
N ARG A 163 12.41 -7.14 -7.43
CA ARG A 163 11.56 -7.72 -6.37
C ARG A 163 12.28 -8.76 -5.50
N PRO A 164 13.01 -9.74 -6.04
CA PRO A 164 13.66 -10.75 -5.19
C PRO A 164 14.66 -10.11 -4.22
N LEU A 165 15.45 -9.13 -4.65
CA LEU A 165 16.38 -8.41 -3.76
C LEU A 165 15.65 -7.66 -2.64
N ARG A 166 14.54 -7.01 -3.00
CA ARG A 166 13.70 -6.32 -2.02
C ARG A 166 13.11 -7.28 -1.01
N ASN A 167 12.57 -8.41 -1.46
CA ASN A 167 11.98 -9.43 -0.60
C ASN A 167 13.05 -10.06 0.32
N GLU A 168 14.25 -10.32 -0.20
CA GLU A 168 15.34 -10.83 0.61
C GLU A 168 15.73 -9.87 1.73
N THR A 169 15.89 -8.58 1.40
CA THR A 169 16.16 -7.54 2.40
C THR A 169 15.03 -7.42 3.41
N GLN A 170 13.78 -7.45 2.98
CA GLN A 170 12.62 -7.43 3.87
C GLN A 170 12.59 -8.65 4.80
N ASN A 171 12.89 -9.84 4.31
CA ASN A 171 12.94 -11.06 5.11
C ASN A 171 14.06 -11.00 6.16
N ARG A 172 15.22 -10.47 5.81
CA ARG A 172 16.34 -10.23 6.76
C ARG A 172 15.92 -9.29 7.88
N ILE A 173 15.23 -8.19 7.55
CA ILE A 173 14.77 -7.20 8.53
C ILE A 173 13.59 -7.75 9.34
N ALA A 174 12.70 -8.55 8.75
CA ALA A 174 11.59 -9.18 9.45
C ALA A 174 12.07 -10.09 10.59
N GLY A 175 13.20 -10.76 10.39
CA GLY A 175 13.84 -11.57 11.44
C GLY A 175 14.45 -10.77 12.61
N LEU A 176 14.59 -9.44 12.49
CA LEU A 176 15.11 -8.60 13.55
C LEU A 176 14.03 -8.19 14.55
N SER A 177 14.36 -8.14 15.84
CA SER A 177 13.45 -7.60 16.86
C SER A 177 13.22 -6.09 16.65
N PRO A 178 12.07 -5.51 17.08
CA PRO A 178 11.80 -4.09 16.92
C PRO A 178 12.88 -3.17 17.48
N LYS A 179 13.49 -3.55 18.61
CA LYS A 179 14.61 -2.81 19.22
C LYS A 179 15.85 -2.81 18.31
N LYS A 180 16.19 -3.97 17.75
CA LYS A 180 17.33 -4.07 16.82
C LYS A 180 17.10 -3.28 15.54
N ARG A 181 15.87 -3.28 14.98
CA ARG A 181 15.53 -2.49 13.80
C ARG A 181 15.80 -0.99 14.03
N ARG A 182 15.37 -0.45 15.19
CA ARG A 182 15.61 0.95 15.56
C ARG A 182 17.10 1.26 15.77
N ALA A 183 17.83 0.38 16.44
CA ALA A 183 19.26 0.53 16.64
C ALA A 183 20.02 0.53 15.31
N THR A 184 19.78 -0.46 14.44
CA THR A 184 20.41 -0.53 13.11
C THR A 184 20.06 0.69 12.26
N LEU A 185 18.82 1.19 12.35
CA LEU A 185 18.42 2.41 11.64
C LEU A 185 19.21 3.63 12.13
N ALA A 186 19.41 3.78 13.45
CA ALA A 186 20.18 4.86 14.03
C ALA A 186 21.66 4.80 13.57
N GLU A 187 22.27 3.62 13.62
CA GLU A 187 23.64 3.39 13.12
C GLU A 187 23.79 3.80 11.65
N LEU A 188 22.83 3.42 10.80
CA LEU A 188 22.85 3.78 9.39
C LEU A 188 22.76 5.29 9.16
N TYR A 189 21.97 6.00 9.95
CA TYR A 189 21.87 7.46 9.87
C TYR A 189 23.16 8.15 10.34
N GLU A 190 23.75 7.69 11.43
CA GLU A 190 25.04 8.23 11.90
C GLU A 190 26.15 8.05 10.87
N GLU A 191 26.23 6.89 10.22
CA GLU A 191 27.19 6.67 9.14
C GLU A 191 26.93 7.56 7.93
N ASP A 192 25.67 7.77 7.56
CA ASP A 192 25.33 8.65 6.44
C ASP A 192 25.66 10.12 6.76
N GLU A 193 25.48 10.54 8.01
CA GLU A 193 25.88 11.87 8.47
C GLU A 193 27.40 12.03 8.46
N ARG A 194 28.17 11.04 8.96
CA ARG A 194 29.63 11.04 8.89
C ARG A 194 30.14 11.20 7.45
N LYS A 195 29.61 10.39 6.53
CA LYS A 195 29.94 10.48 5.09
C LYS A 195 29.59 11.84 4.48
N ARG A 196 28.50 12.48 4.93
CA ARG A 196 28.13 13.83 4.48
C ARG A 196 29.08 14.89 4.99
N VAL A 197 29.52 14.79 6.25
CA VAL A 197 30.48 15.70 6.85
C VAL A 197 31.84 15.57 6.16
N GLU A 198 32.33 14.36 5.96
CA GLU A 198 33.57 14.09 5.23
C GLU A 198 33.57 14.67 3.81
N LYS A 199 32.47 14.51 3.07
CA LYS A 199 32.31 15.12 1.73
C LYS A 199 32.29 16.63 1.74
N LYS A 200 31.85 17.27 2.83
CA LYS A 200 31.85 18.72 2.97
C LYS A 200 33.21 19.28 3.43
N SER A 201 33.93 18.53 4.26
CA SER A 201 35.24 18.91 4.76
C SER A 201 36.39 18.64 3.75
N GLY A 202 36.19 17.71 2.81
CA GLY A 202 37.17 17.38 1.76
C GLY A 202 37.05 18.23 0.48
N LYS A 203 36.21 19.27 0.49
CA LYS A 203 36.12 20.32 -0.52
C LYS A 203 36.66 21.64 0.03
#